data_d3a8a1df2a3b3eaed04ff844d627bc8d
#
_entry.id   d3a8a1df2a3b3eaed04ff844d627bc8d
#
_cell.length_a   1.000
_cell.length_b   1.000
_cell.length_c   1.000
_cell.angle_alpha   90.00
_cell.angle_beta   90.00
_cell.angle_gamma   90.00
#
_symmetry.space_group_name_H-M   'P 1'
#
loop_
_entity.id
_entity.type
_entity.pdbx_description
1 polymer ?
#
loop_
_entity_poly.entity_id
_entity_poly.type
_entity_poly.pdbx_seq_one_letter_code
_entity_poly.pdbx_strand_id
1 'polypeptide(L)'
;VEHDEDMIRAADHVIDMGPGAGVHGGRVMAQGTFAQVQANPDSLTGQYLAGTRTIAVPKRRTPWLPVVQRAAAVAPKASRFAPSPAAERRAAREAAHIATLGDLQEIRVIGATGNNLQNVSVAFPVGLLTCVTGVSGSGKSTLVNDTLYAAVARTLYRAHDEPAAHEAIEGIEHFDKVINVDQSPIGRTPRSNPATYTGLFTPIRELMAEVPVARERGYGPGRFSFNVA
;
A
#
# COMPACT_ATOMS: atom_id res chain seq x y z
N VAL A 1 21.24 4.32 -6.88
CA VAL A 1 20.58 3.38 -5.96
C VAL A 1 19.34 2.88 -6.67
N GLU A 2 19.23 1.57 -6.85
CA GLU A 2 18.16 0.96 -7.61
C GLU A 2 17.54 -0.22 -6.85
N HIS A 3 16.24 -0.45 -7.10
CA HIS A 3 15.47 -1.57 -6.59
C HIS A 3 14.71 -2.29 -7.73
N ASP A 4 14.78 -1.77 -8.93
CA ASP A 4 14.17 -2.34 -10.13
C ASP A 4 15.05 -3.47 -10.69
N GLU A 5 14.47 -4.65 -10.87
CA GLU A 5 15.20 -5.83 -11.33
C GLU A 5 15.76 -5.67 -12.74
N ASP A 6 15.03 -5.03 -13.66
CA ASP A 6 15.46 -4.86 -15.04
C ASP A 6 16.64 -3.88 -15.12
N MET A 7 16.64 -2.84 -14.30
CA MET A 7 17.76 -1.91 -14.18
C MET A 7 18.99 -2.57 -13.58
N ILE A 8 18.83 -3.39 -12.54
CA ILE A 8 19.93 -4.15 -11.94
C ILE A 8 20.52 -5.14 -12.96
N ARG A 9 19.67 -5.79 -13.76
CA ARG A 9 20.11 -6.71 -14.84
C ARG A 9 20.87 -6.01 -15.96
N ALA A 10 20.49 -4.77 -16.28
CA ALA A 10 21.10 -3.97 -17.34
C ALA A 10 22.42 -3.30 -16.91
N ALA A 11 22.73 -3.27 -15.62
CA ALA A 11 23.91 -2.61 -15.09
C ALA A 11 25.21 -3.40 -15.41
N ASP A 12 26.26 -2.70 -15.82
CA ASP A 12 27.59 -3.28 -16.04
C ASP A 12 28.25 -3.75 -14.73
N HIS A 13 27.94 -3.05 -13.63
CA HIS A 13 28.49 -3.36 -12.31
C HIS A 13 27.45 -3.11 -11.22
N VAL A 14 27.27 -4.08 -10.33
CA VAL A 14 26.33 -4.05 -9.21
C VAL A 14 27.09 -4.12 -7.90
N ILE A 15 26.71 -3.33 -6.92
CA ILE A 15 27.20 -3.39 -5.54
C ILE A 15 25.97 -3.64 -4.64
N ASP A 16 25.96 -4.79 -3.98
CA ASP A 16 24.90 -5.18 -3.04
C ASP A 16 25.32 -4.87 -1.60
N MET A 17 24.48 -4.12 -0.91
CA MET A 17 24.72 -3.68 0.47
C MET A 17 23.83 -4.44 1.44
N GLY A 18 24.39 -4.84 2.58
CA GLY A 18 23.65 -5.60 3.59
C GLY A 18 24.43 -5.80 4.89
N PRO A 19 24.14 -6.94 5.63
CA PRO A 19 23.08 -7.93 5.35
C PRO A 19 21.69 -7.47 5.74
N GLY A 20 21.55 -6.42 6.55
CA GLY A 20 20.27 -5.90 7.02
C GLY A 20 20.20 -4.38 6.91
N ALA A 21 19.28 -3.77 7.65
CA ALA A 21 19.12 -2.32 7.70
C ALA A 21 19.68 -1.72 9.00
N GLY A 22 19.97 -0.42 8.99
CA GLY A 22 20.45 0.31 10.16
C GLY A 22 21.76 -0.26 10.71
N VAL A 23 21.80 -0.53 12.02
CA VAL A 23 23.00 -1.06 12.72
C VAL A 23 23.44 -2.45 12.23
N HIS A 24 22.57 -3.17 11.54
CA HIS A 24 22.83 -4.49 10.99
C HIS A 24 23.24 -4.45 9.50
N GLY A 25 23.36 -3.27 8.92
CA GLY A 25 23.72 -3.06 7.53
C GLY A 25 25.14 -2.53 7.36
N GLY A 26 25.36 -1.82 6.25
CA GLY A 26 26.59 -1.05 5.99
C GLY A 26 27.77 -1.88 5.48
N ARG A 27 27.55 -3.12 5.05
CA ARG A 27 28.60 -3.98 4.47
C ARG A 27 28.31 -4.26 3.00
N VAL A 28 29.35 -4.36 2.20
CA VAL A 28 29.25 -4.90 0.83
C VAL A 28 29.13 -6.42 0.92
N MET A 29 27.98 -6.95 0.51
CA MET A 29 27.69 -8.39 0.50
C MET A 29 28.18 -9.05 -0.77
N ALA A 30 28.04 -8.35 -1.90
CA ALA A 30 28.49 -8.78 -3.20
C ALA A 30 28.81 -7.57 -4.07
N GLN A 31 29.75 -7.72 -5.01
CA GLN A 31 30.00 -6.74 -6.05
C GLN A 31 30.54 -7.41 -7.31
N GLY A 32 30.24 -6.83 -8.45
CA GLY A 32 30.69 -7.33 -9.75
C GLY A 32 29.60 -7.23 -10.80
N THR A 33 29.67 -8.06 -11.82
CA THR A 33 28.61 -8.17 -12.83
C THR A 33 27.33 -8.75 -12.21
N PHE A 34 26.19 -8.55 -12.88
CA PHE A 34 24.94 -9.17 -12.50
C PHE A 34 25.08 -10.67 -12.17
N ALA A 35 25.74 -11.43 -13.05
CA ALA A 35 25.96 -12.86 -12.86
C ALA A 35 26.78 -13.20 -11.61
N GLN A 36 27.78 -12.40 -11.27
CA GLN A 36 28.60 -12.60 -10.07
C GLN A 36 27.79 -12.32 -8.79
N VAL A 37 26.97 -11.27 -8.77
CA VAL A 37 26.09 -10.98 -7.63
C VAL A 37 25.00 -12.04 -7.48
N GLN A 38 24.41 -12.49 -8.61
CA GLN A 38 23.41 -13.55 -8.63
C GLN A 38 23.95 -14.90 -8.10
N ALA A 39 25.20 -15.22 -8.36
CA ALA A 39 25.84 -16.45 -7.93
C ALA A 39 26.29 -16.42 -6.46
N ASN A 40 26.29 -15.27 -5.80
CA ASN A 40 26.77 -15.14 -4.42
C ASN A 40 25.68 -15.57 -3.41
N PRO A 41 25.91 -16.65 -2.64
CA PRO A 41 24.91 -17.14 -1.69
C PRO A 41 24.67 -16.21 -0.49
N ASP A 42 25.61 -15.32 -0.16
CA ASP A 42 25.50 -14.38 0.94
C ASP A 42 24.77 -13.09 0.55
N SER A 43 24.56 -12.86 -0.76
CA SER A 43 23.79 -11.74 -1.27
C SER A 43 22.30 -12.04 -1.24
N LEU A 44 21.55 -11.32 -0.41
CA LEU A 44 20.09 -11.41 -0.39
C LEU A 44 19.49 -11.01 -1.73
N THR A 45 19.96 -9.92 -2.32
CA THR A 45 19.60 -9.48 -3.67
C THR A 45 19.90 -10.56 -4.70
N GLY A 46 21.10 -11.15 -4.64
CA GLY A 46 21.49 -12.26 -5.52
C GLY A 46 20.57 -13.46 -5.43
N GLN A 47 20.15 -13.85 -4.23
CA GLN A 47 19.20 -14.96 -4.01
C GLN A 47 17.85 -14.70 -4.66
N TYR A 48 17.30 -13.47 -4.56
CA TYR A 48 16.05 -13.10 -5.22
C TYR A 48 16.19 -13.05 -6.74
N LEU A 49 17.26 -12.47 -7.24
CA LEU A 49 17.56 -12.41 -8.68
C LEU A 49 17.80 -13.80 -9.30
N ALA A 50 18.34 -14.73 -8.52
CA ALA A 50 18.51 -16.13 -8.93
C ALA A 50 17.21 -16.96 -8.84
N GLY A 51 16.17 -16.42 -8.20
CA GLY A 51 14.93 -17.16 -7.94
C GLY A 51 15.04 -18.24 -6.86
N THR A 52 16.20 -18.38 -6.19
CA THR A 52 16.40 -19.32 -5.07
C THR A 52 15.61 -18.88 -3.84
N ARG A 53 15.35 -17.59 -3.74
CA ARG A 53 14.46 -16.99 -2.75
C ARG A 53 13.36 -16.23 -3.46
N THR A 54 12.11 -16.48 -3.08
CA THR A 54 10.94 -15.82 -3.66
C THR A 54 9.93 -15.49 -2.57
N ILE A 55 9.11 -14.46 -2.83
CA ILE A 55 7.93 -14.20 -2.02
C ILE A 55 6.85 -15.19 -2.49
N ALA A 56 6.44 -16.08 -1.60
CA ALA A 56 5.46 -17.11 -1.94
C ALA A 56 4.13 -16.49 -2.37
N VAL A 57 3.71 -16.79 -3.58
CA VAL A 57 2.36 -16.42 -4.05
C VAL A 57 1.37 -17.45 -3.52
N PRO A 58 0.29 -17.04 -2.81
CA PRO A 58 -0.69 -17.96 -2.29
C PRO A 58 -1.31 -18.83 -3.39
N LYS A 59 -1.38 -20.14 -3.18
CA LYS A 59 -2.02 -21.08 -4.13
C LYS A 59 -3.53 -20.86 -4.22
N ARG A 60 -4.17 -20.41 -3.13
CA ARG A 60 -5.58 -20.04 -3.09
C ARG A 60 -5.69 -18.54 -2.96
N ARG A 61 -6.47 -17.94 -3.83
CA ARG A 61 -6.85 -16.54 -3.78
C ARG A 61 -8.34 -16.45 -3.54
N THR A 62 -8.79 -15.46 -2.79
CA THR A 62 -10.21 -15.17 -2.65
C THR A 62 -10.68 -14.57 -3.97
N PRO A 63 -11.58 -15.26 -4.71
CA PRO A 63 -12.12 -14.70 -5.93
C PRO A 63 -13.08 -13.55 -5.60
N TRP A 64 -13.09 -12.54 -6.45
CA TRP A 64 -13.97 -11.39 -6.31
C TRP A 64 -14.34 -10.83 -7.70
N LEU A 65 -15.57 -10.32 -7.81
CA LEU A 65 -16.07 -9.58 -8.95
C LEU A 65 -16.87 -8.37 -8.45
N PRO A 66 -16.74 -7.19 -9.07
CA PRO A 66 -17.58 -6.03 -8.75
C PRO A 66 -19.07 -6.35 -8.80
N VAL A 67 -19.86 -5.75 -7.92
CA VAL A 67 -21.33 -5.98 -7.82
C VAL A 67 -22.01 -5.80 -9.18
N VAL A 68 -21.62 -4.77 -9.93
CA VAL A 68 -22.17 -4.51 -11.27
C VAL A 68 -21.86 -5.66 -12.25
N GLN A 69 -20.66 -6.22 -12.19
CA GLN A 69 -20.26 -7.34 -13.04
C GLN A 69 -20.94 -8.65 -12.61
N ARG A 70 -21.17 -8.84 -11.30
CA ARG A 70 -21.94 -9.98 -10.77
C ARG A 70 -23.35 -9.97 -11.30
N ALA A 71 -24.04 -8.84 -11.27
CA ALA A 71 -25.37 -8.68 -11.79
C ALA A 71 -25.43 -8.96 -13.31
N ALA A 72 -24.46 -8.51 -14.07
CA ALA A 72 -24.36 -8.77 -15.50
C ALA A 72 -24.06 -10.24 -15.84
N ALA A 73 -23.26 -10.93 -14.99
CA ALA A 73 -22.90 -12.34 -15.19
C ALA A 73 -24.05 -13.30 -14.87
N VAL A 74 -24.94 -12.91 -13.95
CA VAL A 74 -26.15 -13.68 -13.58
C VAL A 74 -27.29 -13.44 -14.57
N ALA A 75 -27.29 -12.32 -15.31
CA ALA A 75 -28.32 -12.03 -16.30
C ALA A 75 -28.33 -13.09 -17.41
N PRO A 76 -29.51 -13.65 -17.75
CA PRO A 76 -29.62 -14.66 -18.79
C PRO A 76 -29.17 -14.07 -20.12
N LYS A 77 -28.13 -14.66 -20.72
CA LYS A 77 -27.74 -14.33 -22.10
C LYS A 77 -28.84 -14.75 -23.04
N ALA A 78 -29.46 -13.80 -23.73
CA ALA A 78 -30.48 -14.07 -24.70
C ALA A 78 -29.90 -15.00 -25.83
N SER A 79 -30.32 -16.22 -25.83
CA SER A 79 -29.98 -17.20 -26.89
C SER A 79 -31.25 -17.57 -27.67
N ARG A 80 -31.13 -17.62 -28.98
CA ARG A 80 -32.22 -18.10 -29.86
C ARG A 80 -32.42 -19.62 -29.81
N PHE A 81 -31.50 -20.35 -29.17
CA PHE A 81 -31.53 -21.79 -29.03
C PHE A 81 -31.54 -22.20 -27.56
N ALA A 82 -32.28 -23.27 -27.24
CA ALA A 82 -32.24 -23.86 -25.92
C ALA A 82 -30.80 -24.33 -25.59
N PRO A 83 -30.28 -24.04 -24.38
CA PRO A 83 -28.94 -24.46 -24.00
C PRO A 83 -28.85 -26.00 -23.94
N SER A 84 -27.72 -26.56 -24.31
CA SER A 84 -27.47 -27.99 -24.12
C SER A 84 -27.35 -28.32 -22.60
N PRO A 85 -27.63 -29.58 -22.18
CA PRO A 85 -27.49 -29.98 -20.77
C PRO A 85 -26.08 -29.79 -20.20
N ALA A 86 -25.06 -29.76 -21.04
CA ALA A 86 -23.68 -29.46 -20.65
C ALA A 86 -23.48 -27.94 -20.40
N ALA A 87 -24.10 -27.09 -21.24
CA ALA A 87 -24.09 -25.64 -21.07
C ALA A 87 -24.87 -25.21 -19.84
N GLU A 88 -26.01 -25.85 -19.52
CA GLU A 88 -26.77 -25.60 -18.30
C GLU A 88 -25.96 -25.95 -17.05
N ARG A 89 -25.29 -27.11 -17.02
CA ARG A 89 -24.42 -27.50 -15.89
C ARG A 89 -23.26 -26.55 -15.71
N ARG A 90 -22.66 -26.05 -16.80
CA ARG A 90 -21.60 -25.05 -16.75
C ARG A 90 -22.12 -23.72 -16.20
N ALA A 91 -23.27 -23.25 -16.70
CA ALA A 91 -23.90 -22.03 -16.22
C ALA A 91 -24.31 -22.13 -14.74
N ALA A 92 -24.84 -23.28 -14.31
CA ALA A 92 -25.16 -23.51 -12.90
C ALA A 92 -23.91 -23.50 -11.99
N ARG A 93 -22.79 -24.08 -12.43
CA ARG A 93 -21.50 -24.02 -11.71
C ARG A 93 -20.97 -22.59 -11.64
N GLU A 94 -21.05 -21.85 -12.72
CA GLU A 94 -20.63 -20.45 -12.80
C GLU A 94 -21.50 -19.57 -11.91
N ALA A 95 -22.82 -19.74 -11.92
CA ALA A 95 -23.75 -19.04 -11.04
C ALA A 95 -23.51 -19.38 -9.56
N ALA A 96 -23.29 -20.65 -9.21
CA ALA A 96 -22.94 -21.05 -7.86
C ALA A 96 -21.58 -20.44 -7.41
N HIS A 97 -20.60 -20.39 -8.30
CA HIS A 97 -19.33 -19.75 -8.03
C HIS A 97 -19.50 -18.23 -7.81
N ILE A 98 -20.25 -17.56 -8.67
CA ILE A 98 -20.55 -16.12 -8.53
C ILE A 98 -21.32 -15.85 -7.23
N ALA A 99 -22.24 -16.73 -6.84
CA ALA A 99 -22.96 -16.61 -5.57
C ALA A 99 -22.02 -16.66 -4.35
N THR A 100 -20.93 -17.45 -4.41
CA THR A 100 -19.90 -17.47 -3.34
C THR A 100 -19.04 -16.20 -3.29
N LEU A 101 -19.04 -15.39 -4.35
CA LEU A 101 -18.36 -14.09 -4.40
C LEU A 101 -19.24 -12.96 -3.84
N GLY A 102 -20.51 -13.25 -3.57
CA GLY A 102 -21.52 -12.25 -3.20
C GLY A 102 -21.35 -11.60 -1.83
N ASP A 103 -20.59 -12.22 -0.91
CA ASP A 103 -20.49 -11.77 0.48
C ASP A 103 -19.40 -10.72 0.70
N LEU A 104 -18.53 -10.49 -0.28
CA LEU A 104 -17.52 -9.44 -0.18
C LEU A 104 -18.11 -8.08 -0.56
N GLN A 105 -18.06 -7.18 0.40
CA GLN A 105 -18.40 -5.78 0.22
C GLN A 105 -17.33 -5.06 -0.62
N GLU A 106 -17.65 -3.91 -1.14
CA GLU A 106 -16.75 -3.11 -1.94
C GLU A 106 -16.92 -1.62 -1.65
N ILE A 107 -15.83 -0.87 -1.82
CA ILE A 107 -15.90 0.58 -1.94
C ILE A 107 -15.72 0.94 -3.41
N ARG A 108 -16.57 1.83 -3.92
CA ARG A 108 -16.56 2.24 -5.32
C ARG A 108 -16.30 3.72 -5.48
N VAL A 109 -15.39 4.06 -6.36
CA VAL A 109 -15.25 5.39 -6.94
C VAL A 109 -16.09 5.43 -8.20
N ILE A 110 -16.90 6.45 -8.37
CA ILE A 110 -17.80 6.62 -9.52
C ILE A 110 -17.48 7.96 -10.18
N GLY A 111 -17.27 7.93 -11.49
CA GLY A 111 -17.17 9.13 -12.29
C GLY A 111 -15.99 10.04 -11.94
N ALA A 112 -14.83 9.50 -11.56
CA ALA A 112 -13.66 10.30 -11.23
C ALA A 112 -13.09 11.00 -12.47
N THR A 113 -12.98 12.35 -12.39
CA THR A 113 -12.51 13.22 -13.48
C THR A 113 -11.38 14.15 -13.05
N GLY A 114 -10.83 13.96 -11.84
CA GLY A 114 -9.71 14.77 -11.34
C GLY A 114 -8.47 14.63 -12.21
N ASN A 115 -7.75 15.72 -12.45
CA ASN A 115 -6.54 15.78 -13.25
C ASN A 115 -6.71 15.11 -14.64
N ASN A 116 -6.01 13.99 -14.87
CA ASN A 116 -6.06 13.24 -16.13
C ASN A 116 -7.04 12.05 -16.13
N LEU A 117 -7.83 11.87 -15.09
CA LEU A 117 -8.83 10.81 -15.05
C LEU A 117 -9.99 11.09 -16.01
N GLN A 118 -10.37 10.08 -16.78
CA GLN A 118 -11.38 10.18 -17.84
C GLN A 118 -12.67 9.45 -17.40
N ASN A 119 -13.42 10.04 -16.48
CA ASN A 119 -14.68 9.49 -15.97
C ASN A 119 -14.50 8.05 -15.47
N VAL A 120 -13.50 7.84 -14.60
CA VAL A 120 -13.11 6.52 -14.12
C VAL A 120 -14.07 6.04 -13.04
N SER A 121 -14.67 4.88 -13.26
CA SER A 121 -15.44 4.17 -12.23
C SER A 121 -14.77 2.83 -11.91
N VAL A 122 -14.43 2.62 -10.63
CA VAL A 122 -13.68 1.43 -10.18
C VAL A 122 -14.12 1.00 -8.80
N ALA A 123 -14.16 -0.31 -8.58
CA ALA A 123 -14.50 -0.91 -7.29
C ALA A 123 -13.27 -1.57 -6.67
N PHE A 124 -13.15 -1.43 -5.36
CA PHE A 124 -12.12 -2.05 -4.53
C PHE A 124 -12.77 -3.01 -3.53
N PRO A 125 -12.40 -4.28 -3.51
CA PRO A 125 -12.98 -5.25 -2.58
C PRO A 125 -12.57 -4.98 -1.13
N VAL A 126 -13.51 -5.07 -0.21
CA VAL A 126 -13.22 -4.99 1.23
C VAL A 126 -12.54 -6.28 1.70
N GLY A 127 -11.50 -6.14 2.50
CA GLY A 127 -10.77 -7.28 3.10
C GLY A 127 -9.76 -7.96 2.18
N LEU A 128 -9.51 -7.43 0.99
CA LEU A 128 -8.50 -7.94 0.07
C LEU A 128 -7.37 -6.91 -0.17
N LEU A 129 -6.17 -7.43 -0.45
CA LEU A 129 -5.06 -6.59 -0.92
C LEU A 129 -5.30 -6.21 -2.39
N THR A 130 -5.44 -4.93 -2.66
CA THR A 130 -5.62 -4.39 -4.01
C THR A 130 -4.40 -3.58 -4.41
N CYS A 131 -3.84 -3.87 -5.58
CA CYS A 131 -2.75 -3.10 -6.17
C CYS A 131 -3.27 -2.25 -7.33
N VAL A 132 -2.96 -0.93 -7.30
CA VAL A 132 -3.20 -0.02 -8.42
C VAL A 132 -1.88 0.22 -9.13
N THR A 133 -1.78 -0.23 -10.37
CA THR A 133 -0.54 -0.21 -11.16
C THR A 133 -0.70 0.61 -12.44
N GLY A 134 0.39 0.89 -13.11
CA GLY A 134 0.45 1.61 -14.37
C GLY A 134 1.70 2.50 -14.46
N VAL A 135 1.95 3.08 -15.62
CA VAL A 135 3.10 3.97 -15.86
C VAL A 135 3.03 5.23 -15.00
N SER A 136 4.17 5.89 -14.81
CA SER A 136 4.21 7.17 -14.08
C SER A 136 3.32 8.19 -14.79
N GLY A 137 2.59 9.01 -14.00
CA GLY A 137 1.66 10.00 -14.54
C GLY A 137 0.32 9.44 -15.06
N SER A 138 0.03 8.14 -14.94
CA SER A 138 -1.24 7.55 -15.41
C SER A 138 -2.48 7.86 -14.56
N GLY A 139 -2.36 8.65 -13.49
CA GLY A 139 -3.49 9.05 -12.63
C GLY A 139 -3.70 8.17 -11.39
N LYS A 140 -2.80 7.22 -11.09
CA LYS A 140 -2.92 6.34 -9.91
C LYS A 140 -3.05 7.10 -8.60
N SER A 141 -2.17 8.07 -8.37
CA SER A 141 -2.20 8.91 -7.16
C SER A 141 -3.45 9.76 -7.10
N THR A 142 -3.89 10.30 -8.24
CA THR A 142 -5.13 11.07 -8.32
C THR A 142 -6.34 10.19 -7.96
N LEU A 143 -6.40 8.95 -8.46
CA LEU A 143 -7.49 8.03 -8.14
C LEU A 143 -7.48 7.63 -6.65
N VAL A 144 -6.29 7.22 -6.12
CA VAL A 144 -6.19 6.64 -4.79
C VAL A 144 -6.08 7.70 -3.71
N ASN A 145 -5.15 8.65 -3.84
CA ASN A 145 -4.88 9.64 -2.81
C ASN A 145 -5.83 10.83 -2.90
N ASP A 146 -5.89 11.47 -4.08
CA ASP A 146 -6.61 12.73 -4.23
C ASP A 146 -8.13 12.52 -4.30
N THR A 147 -8.61 11.35 -4.77
CA THR A 147 -10.04 11.05 -4.86
C THR A 147 -10.50 10.15 -3.72
N LEU A 148 -10.09 8.87 -3.71
CA LEU A 148 -10.62 7.87 -2.78
C LEU A 148 -10.24 8.19 -1.33
N TYR A 149 -8.94 8.34 -1.03
CA TYR A 149 -8.49 8.61 0.33
C TYR A 149 -9.07 9.92 0.86
N ALA A 150 -8.98 11.00 0.09
CA ALA A 150 -9.49 12.31 0.51
C ALA A 150 -11.00 12.28 0.80
N ALA A 151 -11.81 11.59 -0.04
CA ALA A 151 -13.25 11.43 0.19
C ALA A 151 -13.56 10.62 1.46
N VAL A 152 -12.86 9.52 1.68
CA VAL A 152 -13.02 8.68 2.88
C VAL A 152 -12.59 9.45 4.14
N ALA A 153 -11.44 10.12 4.12
CA ALA A 153 -10.94 10.91 5.24
C ALA A 153 -11.87 12.09 5.57
N ARG A 154 -12.43 12.74 4.55
CA ARG A 154 -13.43 13.80 4.74
C ARG A 154 -14.71 13.28 5.41
N THR A 155 -15.17 12.11 5.01
CA THR A 155 -16.38 11.50 5.58
C THR A 155 -16.16 11.02 7.01
N LEU A 156 -15.05 10.30 7.28
CA LEU A 156 -14.78 9.70 8.59
C LEU A 156 -14.26 10.72 9.63
N TYR A 157 -13.39 11.63 9.20
CA TYR A 157 -12.65 12.53 10.10
C TYR A 157 -12.98 14.01 9.94
N ARG A 158 -13.88 14.36 9.00
CA ARG A 158 -14.16 15.76 8.62
C ARG A 158 -12.88 16.50 8.20
N ALA A 159 -11.98 15.80 7.48
CA ALA A 159 -10.77 16.39 6.95
C ALA A 159 -11.10 17.58 6.03
N HIS A 160 -10.21 18.58 6.02
CA HIS A 160 -10.41 19.80 5.24
C HIS A 160 -10.07 19.64 3.74
N ASP A 161 -9.29 18.61 3.40
CA ASP A 161 -8.86 18.38 2.03
C ASP A 161 -10.08 18.01 1.16
N GLU A 162 -10.24 18.73 0.06
CA GLU A 162 -11.28 18.46 -0.90
C GLU A 162 -10.87 17.31 -1.82
N PRO A 163 -11.72 16.26 -1.94
CA PRO A 163 -11.45 15.19 -2.90
C PRO A 163 -11.41 15.75 -4.33
N ALA A 164 -10.58 15.14 -5.16
CA ALA A 164 -10.59 15.44 -6.59
C ALA A 164 -11.98 15.16 -7.21
N ALA A 165 -12.29 15.82 -8.34
CA ALA A 165 -13.61 15.76 -8.96
C ALA A 165 -14.05 14.32 -9.27
N HIS A 166 -15.23 13.94 -8.77
CA HIS A 166 -15.87 12.64 -8.95
C HIS A 166 -17.39 12.77 -8.75
N GLU A 167 -18.17 11.80 -9.19
CA GLU A 167 -19.62 11.80 -9.01
C GLU A 167 -20.03 11.30 -7.62
N ALA A 168 -19.50 10.14 -7.20
CA ALA A 168 -19.81 9.55 -5.91
C ALA A 168 -18.73 8.58 -5.42
N ILE A 169 -18.69 8.37 -4.09
CA ILE A 169 -18.01 7.24 -3.46
C ILE A 169 -19.07 6.44 -2.70
N GLU A 170 -19.19 5.16 -3.03
CA GLU A 170 -20.14 4.25 -2.38
C GLU A 170 -19.38 3.20 -1.55
N GLY A 171 -19.98 2.73 -0.46
CA GLY A 171 -19.40 1.70 0.40
C GLY A 171 -18.47 2.25 1.50
N ILE A 172 -18.46 3.55 1.77
CA ILE A 172 -17.65 4.15 2.87
C ILE A 172 -18.14 3.64 4.23
N GLU A 173 -19.42 3.30 4.36
CA GLU A 173 -20.04 2.77 5.57
C GLU A 173 -19.43 1.45 6.06
N HIS A 174 -18.65 0.77 5.23
CA HIS A 174 -17.93 -0.46 5.60
C HIS A 174 -16.62 -0.19 6.37
N PHE A 175 -16.25 1.08 6.57
CA PHE A 175 -14.98 1.47 7.16
C PHE A 175 -15.18 2.39 8.36
N ASP A 176 -14.46 2.14 9.43
CA ASP A 176 -14.41 2.97 10.64
C ASP A 176 -13.18 3.89 10.67
N LYS A 177 -12.17 3.55 9.89
CA LYS A 177 -10.92 4.33 9.81
C LYS A 177 -10.22 4.15 8.46
N VAL A 178 -9.40 5.15 8.11
CA VAL A 178 -8.46 5.08 6.99
C VAL A 178 -7.07 5.47 7.47
N ILE A 179 -6.06 4.77 6.99
CA ILE A 179 -4.64 5.03 7.30
C ILE A 179 -3.93 5.27 5.98
N ASN A 180 -3.28 6.42 5.87
CA ASN A 180 -2.38 6.72 4.76
C ASN A 180 -0.94 6.44 5.20
N VAL A 181 -0.25 5.59 4.45
CA VAL A 181 1.18 5.32 4.64
C VAL A 181 1.89 5.74 3.37
N ASP A 182 2.70 6.76 3.44
CA ASP A 182 3.49 7.26 2.33
C ASP A 182 5.00 7.06 2.56
N GLN A 183 5.80 7.40 1.57
CA GLN A 183 7.26 7.32 1.64
C GLN A 183 7.90 8.66 2.06
N SER A 184 7.13 9.60 2.56
CA SER A 184 7.63 10.88 3.01
C SER A 184 8.58 10.69 4.19
N PRO A 185 9.68 11.44 4.26
CA PRO A 185 10.58 11.39 5.41
C PRO A 185 9.84 11.75 6.69
N ILE A 186 10.09 11.00 7.77
CA ILE A 186 9.58 11.32 9.10
C ILE A 186 10.23 12.62 9.58
N GLY A 187 9.45 13.71 9.53
CA GLY A 187 9.90 15.04 9.89
C GLY A 187 10.63 15.79 8.77
N ARG A 188 10.51 17.09 8.79
CA ARG A 188 11.04 17.99 7.75
C ARG A 188 12.45 18.52 8.06
N THR A 189 13.04 18.12 9.20
CA THR A 189 14.34 18.63 9.63
C THR A 189 15.28 17.49 10.03
N PRO A 190 16.60 17.67 9.89
CA PRO A 190 17.60 16.69 10.35
C PRO A 190 17.54 16.37 11.85
N ARG A 191 16.86 17.21 12.63
CA ARG A 191 16.62 17.05 14.08
C ARG A 191 15.37 16.24 14.42
N SER A 192 14.58 15.84 13.41
CA SER A 192 13.41 15.01 13.61
C SER A 192 13.80 13.54 13.70
N ASN A 193 13.29 12.86 14.72
CA ASN A 193 13.43 11.43 14.89
C ASN A 193 12.08 10.78 15.21
N PRO A 194 11.93 9.46 15.11
CA PRO A 194 10.68 8.76 15.35
C PRO A 194 10.06 9.07 16.71
N ALA A 195 10.86 9.19 17.78
CA ALA A 195 10.36 9.46 19.13
C ALA A 195 9.81 10.88 19.28
N THR A 196 10.38 11.85 18.54
CA THR A 196 9.83 13.22 18.47
C THR A 196 8.53 13.25 17.67
N TYR A 197 8.50 12.56 16.52
CA TYR A 197 7.33 12.50 15.66
C TYR A 197 6.12 11.85 16.34
N THR A 198 6.33 10.74 17.04
CA THR A 198 5.29 10.04 17.80
C THR A 198 4.91 10.70 19.11
N GLY A 199 5.59 11.78 19.50
CA GLY A 199 5.37 12.46 20.78
C GLY A 199 5.96 11.73 21.99
N LEU A 200 6.65 10.60 21.82
CA LEU A 200 7.20 9.78 22.90
C LEU A 200 8.20 10.54 23.78
N PHE A 201 8.94 11.47 23.21
CA PHE A 201 9.89 12.27 23.98
C PHE A 201 9.24 13.22 24.99
N THR A 202 7.99 13.63 24.81
CA THR A 202 7.31 14.55 25.73
C THR A 202 7.21 13.97 27.13
N PRO A 203 6.58 12.80 27.36
CA PRO A 203 6.51 12.20 28.70
C PRO A 203 7.89 11.83 29.27
N ILE A 204 8.85 11.46 28.41
CA ILE A 204 10.21 11.15 28.86
C ILE A 204 10.89 12.41 29.43
N ARG A 205 10.78 13.55 28.75
CA ARG A 205 11.35 14.83 29.24
C ARG A 205 10.69 15.33 30.52
N GLU A 206 9.39 15.17 30.62
CA GLU A 206 8.64 15.49 31.84
C GLU A 206 9.12 14.63 33.02
N LEU A 207 9.22 13.30 32.81
CA LEU A 207 9.74 12.40 33.83
C LEU A 207 11.17 12.75 34.25
N MET A 208 12.05 13.08 33.31
CA MET A 208 13.43 13.47 33.59
C MET A 208 13.52 14.81 34.37
N ALA A 209 12.59 15.73 34.12
CA ALA A 209 12.52 17.00 34.87
C ALA A 209 12.05 16.81 36.32
N GLU A 210 11.33 15.73 36.60
CA GLU A 210 10.81 15.44 37.93
C GLU A 210 11.80 14.73 38.86
N VAL A 211 12.91 14.20 38.36
CA VAL A 211 13.91 13.55 39.20
C VAL A 211 14.53 14.55 40.19
N PRO A 212 14.89 14.14 41.42
CA PRO A 212 15.36 15.05 42.49
C PRO A 212 16.48 15.98 42.05
N VAL A 213 17.49 15.46 41.38
CA VAL A 213 18.65 16.23 40.90
C VAL A 213 18.26 17.30 39.87
N ALA A 214 17.27 17.02 39.00
CA ALA A 214 16.78 18.00 38.04
C ALA A 214 16.03 19.13 38.73
N ARG A 215 15.19 18.80 39.71
CA ARG A 215 14.46 19.78 40.52
C ARG A 215 15.41 20.69 41.33
N GLU A 216 16.43 20.11 41.98
CA GLU A 216 17.44 20.87 42.72
C GLU A 216 18.18 21.85 41.82
N ARG A 217 18.41 21.49 40.55
CA ARG A 217 19.10 22.32 39.57
C ARG A 217 18.19 23.23 38.76
N GLY A 218 16.87 23.21 39.01
CA GLY A 218 15.89 23.99 38.27
C GLY A 218 15.76 23.59 36.77
N TYR A 219 16.01 22.32 36.44
CA TYR A 219 15.94 21.83 35.07
C TYR A 219 14.49 21.50 34.72
N GLY A 220 13.91 22.27 33.80
CA GLY A 220 12.60 21.95 33.19
C GLY A 220 12.72 20.98 32.03
N PRO A 221 11.57 20.51 31.46
CA PRO A 221 11.55 19.55 30.36
C PRO A 221 12.34 19.96 29.11
N GLY A 222 12.47 21.28 28.86
CA GLY A 222 13.26 21.82 27.75
C GLY A 222 14.75 21.44 27.82
N ARG A 223 15.31 21.33 29.05
CA ARG A 223 16.71 20.96 29.24
C ARG A 223 17.06 19.55 28.72
N PHE A 224 16.07 18.69 28.68
CA PHE A 224 16.20 17.30 28.18
C PHE A 224 15.83 17.15 26.70
N SER A 225 15.78 18.27 25.98
CA SER A 225 15.54 18.29 24.55
C SER A 225 16.87 18.44 23.79
N PHE A 226 17.09 17.58 22.81
CA PHE A 226 18.24 17.72 21.89
C PHE A 226 18.03 18.82 20.82
N ASN A 227 16.85 19.42 20.77
CA ASN A 227 16.50 20.50 19.84
C ASN A 227 16.71 21.92 20.45
N VAL A 228 17.01 22.01 21.72
CA VAL A 228 17.25 23.27 22.44
C VAL A 228 18.73 23.36 22.80
N ALA A 229 19.36 24.45 22.41
CA ALA A 229 20.76 24.74 22.77
C ALA A 229 20.90 25.13 24.22
#